data_b25dfa8cccf0b036c250eb4d1939a3a4
#
_entry.id   b25dfa8cccf0b036c250eb4d1939a3a4
#
_cell.length_a   1.000
_cell.length_b   1.000
_cell.length_c   1.000
_cell.angle_alpha   90.00
_cell.angle_beta   90.00
_cell.angle_gamma   90.00
#
_symmetry.space_group_name_H-M   'P 1'
#
loop_
_entity.id
_entity.type
_entity.pdbx_description
1 polymer ?
#
loop_
_entity_poly.entity_id
_entity_poly.type
_entity_poly.pdbx_seq_one_letter_code
_entity_poly.pdbx_strand_id
1 'polypeptide(L)'
;HDALPIYKGDYKMAINLKGRSFLKLLDYTPSEIRYLIDLAKDLKSLKRAGIPHDRLRGKNIALLFEKTSTRTRCAFEVAGMDLGLGVTYLDAAGSQMGKKESIADTARVLGRMYDGIEYRGFGQEIVEELSKYAGVPVWNGLTDEFHPTQMIADLLTIEEKLGKLKGVNFVYMGDARFNMGNSLMVACSKMGMNFIACAPKEFFPAESLVNECLGIAKETGATITLSEDVKESTKNADVIYTDIWVSMGEPEEVWDERINKLLPYQVNCEVMNNAKDETIFMHCLPSYHDLKTTIGKKVCEKYGLTALEVTDEVFQGKQSVVFDEAENRMHSIKAIILATLGN
;
A
#
# COMPACT_ATOMS: atom_id res chain seq x y z
N HIS A 1 -52.07 20.11 17.86
CA HIS A 1 -51.32 18.95 17.32
C HIS A 1 -50.05 19.45 16.65
N ASP A 2 -49.05 19.67 17.51
CA ASP A 2 -47.72 20.07 17.05
C ASP A 2 -46.95 18.80 16.66
N ALA A 3 -46.76 18.62 15.36
CA ALA A 3 -45.89 17.58 14.85
C ALA A 3 -44.43 17.99 15.16
N LEU A 4 -43.76 17.20 16.00
CA LEU A 4 -42.33 17.32 16.24
C LEU A 4 -41.56 17.23 14.93
N PRO A 5 -40.55 18.09 14.68
CA PRO A 5 -39.73 18.00 13.48
C PRO A 5 -38.99 16.66 13.47
N ILE A 6 -39.23 15.86 12.42
CA ILE A 6 -38.44 14.65 12.16
C ILE A 6 -37.03 15.14 11.84
N TYR A 7 -36.12 15.01 12.82
CA TYR A 7 -34.69 15.13 12.57
C TYR A 7 -34.29 14.06 11.52
N LYS A 8 -34.07 14.48 10.28
CA LYS A 8 -33.28 13.70 9.33
C LYS A 8 -31.82 13.76 9.79
N GLY A 9 -31.50 13.00 10.81
CA GLY A 9 -30.11 12.68 11.13
C GLY A 9 -29.60 11.79 10.02
N ASP A 10 -28.47 12.15 9.41
CA ASP A 10 -27.70 11.24 8.57
C ASP A 10 -27.33 10.02 9.43
N TYR A 11 -28.15 8.98 9.35
CA TYR A 11 -27.78 7.67 9.87
C TYR A 11 -26.60 7.16 9.04
N LYS A 12 -25.38 7.49 9.45
CA LYS A 12 -24.20 6.77 8.98
C LYS A 12 -24.44 5.31 9.35
N MET A 13 -24.70 4.48 8.34
CA MET A 13 -24.78 3.03 8.57
C MET A 13 -23.49 2.59 9.26
N ALA A 14 -23.65 1.87 10.38
CA ALA A 14 -22.51 1.34 11.11
C ALA A 14 -21.70 0.42 10.18
N ILE A 15 -20.43 0.74 9.97
CA ILE A 15 -19.54 -0.08 9.14
C ILE A 15 -19.16 -1.32 9.94
N ASN A 16 -19.42 -2.49 9.36
CA ASN A 16 -19.01 -3.77 9.94
C ASN A 16 -18.16 -4.55 8.90
N LEU A 17 -16.88 -4.70 9.18
CA LEU A 17 -15.93 -5.44 8.36
C LEU A 17 -15.59 -6.83 8.94
N LYS A 18 -16.22 -7.24 10.03
CA LYS A 18 -15.95 -8.51 10.69
C LYS A 18 -16.11 -9.70 9.72
N GLY A 19 -15.10 -10.56 9.70
CA GLY A 19 -15.05 -11.74 8.83
C GLY A 19 -14.65 -11.47 7.39
N ARG A 20 -14.48 -10.21 6.98
CA ARG A 20 -14.06 -9.87 5.60
C ARG A 20 -12.57 -10.01 5.41
N SER A 21 -12.17 -10.56 4.27
CA SER A 21 -10.78 -10.55 3.80
C SER A 21 -10.41 -9.17 3.21
N PHE A 22 -9.13 -8.80 3.26
CA PHE A 22 -8.61 -7.54 2.75
C PHE A 22 -7.60 -7.78 1.62
N LEU A 23 -8.11 -8.00 0.39
CA LEU A 23 -7.32 -8.48 -0.73
C LEU A 23 -6.90 -7.35 -1.69
N LYS A 24 -7.79 -6.39 -1.92
CA LYS A 24 -7.59 -5.20 -2.77
C LYS A 24 -8.59 -4.11 -2.39
N LEU A 25 -8.24 -2.83 -2.60
CA LEU A 25 -9.14 -1.71 -2.28
C LEU A 25 -10.36 -1.62 -3.20
N LEU A 26 -10.35 -2.28 -4.34
CA LEU A 26 -11.53 -2.38 -5.23
C LEU A 26 -12.73 -2.98 -4.49
N ASP A 27 -12.49 -3.93 -3.57
CA ASP A 27 -13.52 -4.65 -2.81
C ASP A 27 -14.17 -3.79 -1.69
N TYR A 28 -13.68 -2.56 -1.49
CA TYR A 28 -14.08 -1.68 -0.40
C TYR A 28 -14.70 -0.37 -0.91
N THR A 29 -15.72 0.10 -0.22
CA THR A 29 -16.32 1.40 -0.47
C THR A 29 -15.44 2.54 0.06
N PRO A 30 -15.58 3.78 -0.45
CA PRO A 30 -14.88 4.94 0.10
C PRO A 30 -15.10 5.15 1.61
N SER A 31 -16.30 4.88 2.11
CA SER A 31 -16.63 5.00 3.54
C SER A 31 -15.94 3.92 4.38
N GLU A 32 -15.81 2.69 3.89
CA GLU A 32 -15.08 1.63 4.58
C GLU A 32 -13.57 1.91 4.63
N ILE A 33 -12.99 2.45 3.53
CA ILE A 33 -11.60 2.89 3.51
C ILE A 33 -11.39 4.04 4.50
N ARG A 34 -12.29 5.03 4.53
CA ARG A 34 -12.26 6.13 5.50
C ARG A 34 -12.29 5.62 6.94
N TYR A 35 -13.17 4.67 7.23
CA TYR A 35 -13.24 4.04 8.55
C TYR A 35 -11.91 3.38 8.96
N LEU A 36 -11.22 2.67 8.05
CA LEU A 36 -9.94 2.06 8.33
C LEU A 36 -8.84 3.10 8.60
N ILE A 37 -8.84 4.22 7.87
CA ILE A 37 -7.90 5.33 8.10
C ILE A 37 -8.13 5.97 9.48
N ASP A 38 -9.39 6.25 9.82
CA ASP A 38 -9.77 6.84 11.11
C ASP A 38 -9.37 5.91 12.27
N LEU A 39 -9.67 4.61 12.15
CA LEU A 39 -9.28 3.61 13.13
C LEU A 39 -7.76 3.49 13.28
N ALA A 40 -7.00 3.57 12.18
CA ALA A 40 -5.54 3.55 12.21
C ALA A 40 -4.97 4.76 12.96
N LYS A 41 -5.56 5.95 12.75
CA LYS A 41 -5.22 7.19 13.46
C LYS A 41 -5.48 7.09 14.96
N ASP A 42 -6.64 6.54 15.35
CA ASP A 42 -6.97 6.32 16.76
C ASP A 42 -6.00 5.35 17.43
N LEU A 43 -5.71 4.20 16.80
CA LEU A 43 -4.75 3.20 17.31
C LEU A 43 -3.32 3.73 17.38
N LYS A 44 -2.92 4.61 16.44
CA LYS A 44 -1.65 5.34 16.50
C LYS A 44 -1.59 6.26 17.73
N SER A 45 -2.67 6.99 17.97
CA SER A 45 -2.78 7.90 19.11
C SER A 45 -2.72 7.15 20.45
N LEU A 46 -3.40 6.01 20.58
CA LEU A 46 -3.34 5.16 21.77
C LEU A 46 -1.92 4.65 22.02
N LYS A 47 -1.23 4.15 20.98
CA LYS A 47 0.15 3.66 21.12
C LYS A 47 1.10 4.78 21.55
N ARG A 48 1.00 5.96 20.96
CA ARG A 48 1.83 7.13 21.32
C ARG A 48 1.57 7.62 22.75
N ALA A 49 0.33 7.49 23.22
CA ALA A 49 -0.06 7.82 24.60
C ALA A 49 0.30 6.73 25.63
N GLY A 50 0.86 5.59 25.19
CA GLY A 50 1.14 4.44 26.06
C GLY A 50 -0.12 3.73 26.60
N ILE A 51 -1.27 3.94 25.96
CA ILE A 51 -2.55 3.34 26.37
C ILE A 51 -2.67 1.93 25.78
N PRO A 52 -2.83 0.88 26.60
CA PRO A 52 -3.03 -0.49 26.12
C PRO A 52 -4.28 -0.60 25.22
N HIS A 53 -4.14 -1.34 24.12
CA HIS A 53 -5.22 -1.55 23.15
C HIS A 53 -5.27 -2.99 22.63
N ASP A 54 -4.97 -3.93 23.49
CA ASP A 54 -4.87 -5.38 23.29
C ASP A 54 -6.27 -6.06 23.20
N ARG A 55 -7.10 -5.57 22.27
CA ARG A 55 -8.52 -5.92 22.12
C ARG A 55 -8.78 -7.32 21.56
N LEU A 56 -7.74 -8.03 21.10
CA LEU A 56 -7.87 -9.33 20.45
C LEU A 56 -7.13 -10.45 21.22
N ARG A 57 -7.05 -10.33 22.54
CA ARG A 57 -6.43 -11.35 23.39
C ARG A 57 -7.02 -12.74 23.15
N GLY A 58 -6.15 -13.75 23.03
CA GLY A 58 -6.53 -15.15 22.83
C GLY A 58 -6.77 -15.54 21.37
N LYS A 59 -6.68 -14.60 20.43
CA LYS A 59 -6.69 -14.90 19.01
C LYS A 59 -5.27 -15.09 18.46
N ASN A 60 -5.15 -15.83 17.36
CA ASN A 60 -3.88 -16.17 16.72
C ASN A 60 -3.95 -15.89 15.22
N ILE A 61 -2.86 -15.39 14.64
CA ILE A 61 -2.75 -15.16 13.19
C ILE A 61 -1.52 -15.84 12.62
N ALA A 62 -1.62 -16.31 11.36
CA ALA A 62 -0.51 -16.81 10.58
C ALA A 62 -0.04 -15.74 9.59
N LEU A 63 1.29 -15.57 9.46
CA LEU A 63 1.94 -14.74 8.46
C LEU A 63 2.62 -15.67 7.45
N LEU A 64 2.08 -15.77 6.24
CA LEU A 64 2.52 -16.68 5.19
C LEU A 64 3.28 -15.94 4.11
N PHE A 65 4.61 -16.11 4.07
CA PHE A 65 5.50 -15.35 3.19
C PHE A 65 6.16 -16.24 2.13
N GLU A 66 5.86 -16.01 0.87
CA GLU A 66 6.59 -16.56 -0.27
C GLU A 66 7.67 -15.58 -0.78
N LYS A 67 7.47 -14.26 -0.55
CA LYS A 67 8.45 -13.20 -0.77
C LYS A 67 8.89 -12.60 0.56
N THR A 68 10.18 -12.51 0.80
CA THR A 68 10.73 -11.90 2.03
C THR A 68 10.38 -10.42 2.16
N SER A 69 10.20 -9.93 3.37
CA SER A 69 10.01 -8.51 3.67
C SER A 69 10.27 -8.22 5.14
N THR A 70 11.20 -7.34 5.42
CA THR A 70 11.44 -6.85 6.78
C THR A 70 10.25 -6.03 7.29
N ARG A 71 9.82 -5.03 6.50
CA ARG A 71 8.78 -4.07 6.92
C ARG A 71 7.41 -4.71 7.12
N THR A 72 6.94 -5.49 6.16
CA THR A 72 5.62 -6.15 6.27
C THR A 72 5.60 -7.12 7.44
N ARG A 73 6.65 -7.93 7.60
CA ARG A 73 6.78 -8.86 8.72
C ARG A 73 6.75 -8.11 10.06
N CYS A 74 7.66 -7.14 10.27
CA CYS A 74 7.71 -6.37 11.51
C CYS A 74 6.41 -5.64 11.80
N ALA A 75 5.76 -5.07 10.78
CA ALA A 75 4.51 -4.34 10.95
C ALA A 75 3.36 -5.26 11.40
N PHE A 76 3.23 -6.46 10.82
CA PHE A 76 2.23 -7.45 11.26
C PHE A 76 2.55 -8.04 12.63
N GLU A 77 3.82 -8.39 12.91
CA GLU A 77 4.23 -8.92 14.22
C GLU A 77 3.94 -7.90 15.34
N VAL A 78 4.38 -6.65 15.17
CA VAL A 78 4.14 -5.61 16.18
C VAL A 78 2.66 -5.23 16.27
N ALA A 79 1.93 -5.17 15.15
CA ALA A 79 0.49 -4.96 15.17
C ALA A 79 -0.24 -6.06 15.96
N GLY A 80 0.15 -7.32 15.74
CA GLY A 80 -0.39 -8.45 16.49
C GLY A 80 -0.10 -8.37 17.99
N MET A 81 1.14 -8.09 18.36
CA MET A 81 1.54 -7.92 19.76
C MET A 81 0.77 -6.78 20.44
N ASP A 82 0.65 -5.62 19.79
CA ASP A 82 -0.11 -4.47 20.33
C ASP A 82 -1.61 -4.80 20.53
N LEU A 83 -2.19 -5.64 19.66
CA LEU A 83 -3.58 -6.08 19.75
C LEU A 83 -3.79 -7.30 20.68
N GLY A 84 -2.71 -7.89 21.21
CA GLY A 84 -2.76 -9.05 22.10
C GLY A 84 -2.91 -10.39 21.39
N LEU A 85 -2.54 -10.48 20.10
CA LEU A 85 -2.60 -11.69 19.29
C LEU A 85 -1.34 -12.57 19.48
N GLY A 86 -1.51 -13.89 19.33
CA GLY A 86 -0.42 -14.79 18.98
C GLY A 86 -0.10 -14.67 17.49
N VAL A 87 1.17 -14.62 17.13
CA VAL A 87 1.62 -14.49 15.74
C VAL A 87 2.59 -15.60 15.38
N THR A 88 2.33 -16.31 14.29
CA THR A 88 3.21 -17.34 13.74
C THR A 88 3.69 -16.90 12.35
N TYR A 89 5.01 -16.84 12.17
CA TYR A 89 5.62 -16.55 10.88
C TYR A 89 6.00 -17.83 10.15
N LEU A 90 5.54 -17.96 8.93
CA LEU A 90 5.82 -19.07 8.01
C LEU A 90 6.47 -18.53 6.74
N ASP A 91 7.73 -18.80 6.55
CA ASP A 91 8.47 -18.43 5.32
C ASP A 91 8.31 -19.49 4.22
N ALA A 92 8.82 -19.20 3.03
CA ALA A 92 8.78 -20.10 1.88
C ALA A 92 9.52 -21.45 2.14
N ALA A 93 10.51 -21.48 3.04
CA ALA A 93 11.23 -22.71 3.40
C ALA A 93 10.42 -23.55 4.41
N GLY A 94 9.72 -22.89 5.32
CA GLY A 94 8.87 -23.51 6.33
C GLY A 94 7.48 -23.92 5.84
N SER A 95 7.05 -23.46 4.66
CA SER A 95 5.74 -23.76 4.08
C SER A 95 5.82 -24.86 3.02
N GLN A 96 4.81 -25.74 3.00
CA GLN A 96 4.61 -26.75 1.96
C GLN A 96 3.66 -26.30 0.85
N MET A 97 3.06 -25.12 1.00
CA MET A 97 2.08 -24.54 0.04
C MET A 97 2.67 -24.45 -1.37
N GLY A 98 1.91 -24.88 -2.35
CA GLY A 98 2.32 -24.90 -3.76
C GLY A 98 3.40 -25.93 -4.12
N LYS A 99 3.93 -26.69 -3.14
CA LYS A 99 4.98 -27.71 -3.33
C LYS A 99 4.44 -29.11 -3.12
N LYS A 100 4.06 -29.45 -1.88
CA LYS A 100 3.50 -30.75 -1.49
C LYS A 100 2.05 -30.65 -1.09
N GLU A 101 1.52 -29.47 -0.89
CA GLU A 101 0.15 -29.20 -0.49
C GLU A 101 -0.44 -28.13 -1.40
N SER A 102 -1.72 -28.28 -1.78
CA SER A 102 -2.42 -27.29 -2.58
C SER A 102 -2.69 -26.02 -1.76
N ILE A 103 -2.87 -24.88 -2.44
CA ILE A 103 -3.24 -23.61 -1.80
C ILE A 103 -4.54 -23.79 -1.01
N ALA A 104 -5.53 -24.47 -1.59
CA ALA A 104 -6.82 -24.73 -0.96
C ALA A 104 -6.71 -25.58 0.31
N ASP A 105 -5.84 -26.60 0.32
CA ASP A 105 -5.66 -27.47 1.50
C ASP A 105 -4.89 -26.74 2.60
N THR A 106 -3.82 -26.01 2.26
CA THR A 106 -3.12 -25.13 3.19
C THR A 106 -4.08 -24.12 3.82
N ALA A 107 -4.94 -23.49 3.02
CA ALA A 107 -5.94 -22.54 3.51
C ALA A 107 -6.89 -23.18 4.53
N ARG A 108 -7.42 -24.39 4.22
CA ARG A 108 -8.32 -25.12 5.13
C ARG A 108 -7.65 -25.52 6.45
N VAL A 109 -6.38 -25.92 6.39
CA VAL A 109 -5.61 -26.30 7.59
C VAL A 109 -5.35 -25.07 8.45
N LEU A 110 -4.79 -24.00 7.87
CA LEU A 110 -4.49 -22.77 8.61
C LEU A 110 -5.75 -22.09 9.15
N GLY A 111 -6.83 -22.06 8.39
CA GLY A 111 -8.11 -21.48 8.82
C GLY A 111 -8.81 -22.24 9.98
N ARG A 112 -8.37 -23.48 10.30
CA ARG A 112 -8.81 -24.22 11.49
C ARG A 112 -7.93 -24.01 12.71
N MET A 113 -6.72 -23.48 12.52
CA MET A 113 -5.74 -23.23 13.58
C MET A 113 -5.67 -21.77 13.98
N TYR A 114 -5.90 -20.86 13.02
CA TYR A 114 -5.74 -19.43 13.19
C TYR A 114 -7.06 -18.69 12.97
N ASP A 115 -7.17 -17.51 13.57
CA ASP A 115 -8.32 -16.59 13.40
C ASP A 115 -8.20 -15.71 12.15
N GLY A 116 -6.99 -15.61 11.57
CA GLY A 116 -6.73 -14.87 10.35
C GLY A 116 -5.37 -15.21 9.74
N ILE A 117 -5.22 -14.95 8.45
CA ILE A 117 -4.03 -15.31 7.68
C ILE A 117 -3.57 -14.07 6.88
N GLU A 118 -2.31 -13.69 7.03
CA GLU A 118 -1.65 -12.76 6.11
C GLU A 118 -0.93 -13.57 5.04
N TYR A 119 -1.00 -13.09 3.81
CA TYR A 119 -0.24 -13.63 2.68
C TYR A 119 0.59 -12.55 2.00
N ARG A 120 1.86 -12.82 1.79
CA ARG A 120 2.76 -12.02 0.97
C ARG A 120 3.48 -12.89 -0.04
N GLY A 121 3.22 -12.68 -1.32
CA GLY A 121 3.78 -13.56 -2.36
C GLY A 121 3.70 -12.99 -3.77
N PHE A 122 3.26 -13.82 -4.69
CA PHE A 122 3.28 -13.57 -6.13
C PHE A 122 1.88 -13.23 -6.66
N GLY A 123 1.20 -14.18 -7.29
CA GLY A 123 -0.06 -13.94 -7.99
C GLY A 123 -1.21 -13.54 -7.08
N GLN A 124 -2.07 -12.66 -7.57
CA GLN A 124 -3.29 -12.26 -6.86
C GLN A 124 -4.27 -13.44 -6.71
N GLU A 125 -4.31 -14.34 -7.67
CA GLU A 125 -5.11 -15.56 -7.64
C GLU A 125 -4.79 -16.46 -6.43
N ILE A 126 -3.54 -16.45 -5.94
CA ILE A 126 -3.13 -17.24 -4.78
C ILE A 126 -3.80 -16.73 -3.51
N VAL A 127 -3.77 -15.42 -3.28
CA VAL A 127 -4.39 -14.82 -2.09
C VAL A 127 -5.92 -14.89 -2.16
N GLU A 128 -6.49 -14.82 -3.36
CA GLU A 128 -7.93 -15.00 -3.58
C GLU A 128 -8.36 -16.45 -3.31
N GLU A 129 -7.55 -17.44 -3.74
CA GLU A 129 -7.80 -18.85 -3.43
C GLU A 129 -7.67 -19.13 -1.94
N LEU A 130 -6.64 -18.61 -1.26
CA LEU A 130 -6.50 -18.68 0.19
C LEU A 130 -7.76 -18.14 0.88
N SER A 131 -8.21 -16.96 0.50
CA SER A 131 -9.41 -16.33 1.07
C SER A 131 -10.68 -17.16 0.87
N LYS A 132 -10.82 -17.79 -0.29
CA LYS A 132 -11.97 -18.64 -0.64
C LYS A 132 -12.10 -19.87 0.26
N TYR A 133 -10.97 -20.46 0.67
CA TYR A 133 -10.98 -21.75 1.38
C TYR A 133 -10.59 -21.67 2.86
N ALA A 134 -10.05 -20.56 3.35
CA ALA A 134 -9.59 -20.42 4.73
C ALA A 134 -10.75 -20.45 5.76
N GLY A 135 -11.90 -19.87 5.43
CA GLY A 135 -13.01 -19.71 6.38
C GLY A 135 -12.77 -18.65 7.47
N VAL A 136 -11.63 -17.96 7.40
CA VAL A 136 -11.22 -16.84 8.26
C VAL A 136 -10.74 -15.69 7.38
N PRO A 137 -10.67 -14.44 7.89
CA PRO A 137 -10.12 -13.31 7.13
C PRO A 137 -8.71 -13.57 6.61
N VAL A 138 -8.49 -13.22 5.34
CA VAL A 138 -7.17 -13.25 4.71
C VAL A 138 -6.79 -11.80 4.34
N TRP A 139 -5.55 -11.41 4.66
CA TRP A 139 -5.01 -10.08 4.37
C TRP A 139 -3.88 -10.17 3.36
N ASN A 140 -4.00 -9.40 2.28
CA ASN A 140 -2.97 -9.28 1.26
C ASN A 140 -1.85 -8.34 1.73
N GLY A 141 -0.74 -8.89 2.19
CA GLY A 141 0.46 -8.14 2.55
C GLY A 141 1.22 -7.58 1.34
N LEU A 142 1.14 -8.25 0.21
CA LEU A 142 1.55 -7.84 -1.15
C LEU A 142 1.38 -9.01 -2.12
N THR A 143 0.85 -8.72 -3.30
CA THR A 143 0.97 -9.55 -4.51
C THR A 143 1.61 -8.76 -5.64
N ASP A 144 1.78 -9.36 -6.81
CA ASP A 144 2.30 -8.66 -7.99
C ASP A 144 1.31 -7.60 -8.51
N GLU A 145 0.01 -7.77 -8.24
CA GLU A 145 -1.05 -6.89 -8.72
C GLU A 145 -1.49 -5.81 -7.71
N PHE A 146 -1.50 -6.13 -6.38
CA PHE A 146 -1.99 -5.21 -5.36
C PHE A 146 -1.19 -5.25 -4.05
N HIS A 147 -1.17 -4.09 -3.37
CA HIS A 147 -0.59 -3.92 -2.04
C HIS A 147 -1.52 -3.10 -1.12
N PRO A 148 -2.72 -3.63 -0.77
CA PRO A 148 -3.77 -2.82 -0.12
C PRO A 148 -3.40 -2.35 1.28
N THR A 149 -2.58 -3.11 2.03
CA THR A 149 -2.14 -2.71 3.38
C THR A 149 -1.21 -1.48 3.36
N GLN A 150 -0.45 -1.27 2.26
CA GLN A 150 0.33 -0.06 2.04
C GLN A 150 -0.59 1.15 1.84
N MET A 151 -1.67 0.98 1.07
CA MET A 151 -2.56 2.09 0.71
C MET A 151 -3.21 2.78 1.91
N ILE A 152 -3.61 2.02 2.95
CA ILE A 152 -4.16 2.64 4.16
C ILE A 152 -3.09 3.46 4.90
N ALA A 153 -1.83 3.01 4.88
CA ALA A 153 -0.71 3.75 5.46
C ALA A 153 -0.39 5.03 4.66
N ASP A 154 -0.41 4.93 3.34
CA ASP A 154 -0.13 6.06 2.46
C ASP A 154 -1.22 7.14 2.62
N LEU A 155 -2.49 6.75 2.59
CA LEU A 155 -3.62 7.66 2.80
C LEU A 155 -3.57 8.32 4.18
N LEU A 156 -3.25 7.57 5.25
CA LEU A 156 -3.05 8.11 6.58
C LEU A 156 -1.90 9.13 6.61
N THR A 157 -0.77 8.82 5.97
CA THR A 157 0.40 9.71 5.91
C THR A 157 0.07 11.00 5.17
N ILE A 158 -0.59 10.91 4.02
CA ILE A 158 -1.02 12.07 3.23
C ILE A 158 -1.93 12.96 4.07
N GLU A 159 -2.92 12.39 4.74
CA GLU A 159 -3.83 13.16 5.58
C GLU A 159 -3.14 13.80 6.79
N GLU A 160 -2.19 13.11 7.42
CA GLU A 160 -1.39 13.67 8.53
C GLU A 160 -0.51 14.86 8.09
N LYS A 161 -0.01 14.83 6.87
CA LYS A 161 0.90 15.87 6.33
C LYS A 161 0.15 17.02 5.66
N LEU A 162 -0.89 16.71 4.89
CA LEU A 162 -1.61 17.69 4.07
C LEU A 162 -2.98 18.10 4.63
N GLY A 163 -3.46 17.43 5.69
CA GLY A 163 -4.75 17.71 6.34
C GLY A 163 -6.00 17.27 5.55
N LYS A 164 -5.85 16.67 4.38
CA LYS A 164 -6.93 16.27 3.49
C LYS A 164 -6.51 15.13 2.57
N LEU A 165 -7.50 14.46 1.97
CA LEU A 165 -7.30 13.53 0.86
C LEU A 165 -7.98 14.06 -0.41
N LYS A 166 -9.25 14.43 -0.33
CA LYS A 166 -10.02 14.87 -1.49
C LYS A 166 -9.36 16.05 -2.20
N GLY A 167 -9.19 15.92 -3.53
CA GLY A 167 -8.58 16.94 -4.38
C GLY A 167 -7.07 17.07 -4.26
N VAL A 168 -6.37 16.16 -3.56
CA VAL A 168 -4.91 16.08 -3.57
C VAL A 168 -4.44 15.65 -4.95
N ASN A 169 -3.46 16.35 -5.51
CA ASN A 169 -2.80 15.99 -6.77
C ASN A 169 -1.66 15.02 -6.48
N PHE A 170 -1.86 13.76 -6.80
CA PHE A 170 -0.95 12.66 -6.55
C PHE A 170 -0.27 12.21 -7.84
N VAL A 171 1.06 12.29 -7.89
CA VAL A 171 1.85 11.88 -9.05
C VAL A 171 2.67 10.64 -8.67
N TYR A 172 2.42 9.53 -9.38
CA TYR A 172 3.25 8.35 -9.33
C TYR A 172 4.25 8.36 -10.49
N MET A 173 5.54 8.28 -10.19
CA MET A 173 6.62 8.30 -11.18
C MET A 173 7.33 6.95 -11.22
N GLY A 174 7.32 6.29 -12.37
CA GLY A 174 7.97 4.98 -12.56
C GLY A 174 7.05 3.94 -13.21
N ASP A 175 7.34 2.65 -13.02
CA ASP A 175 6.56 1.56 -13.62
C ASP A 175 5.21 1.39 -12.92
N ALA A 176 4.14 1.85 -13.54
CA ALA A 176 2.79 1.86 -12.96
C ALA A 176 1.97 0.59 -13.25
N ARG A 177 2.56 -0.44 -13.90
CA ARG A 177 1.85 -1.67 -14.30
C ARG A 177 1.60 -2.65 -13.15
N PHE A 178 2.33 -2.53 -12.04
CA PHE A 178 2.35 -3.50 -10.94
C PHE A 178 1.64 -2.99 -9.68
N ASN A 179 1.83 -3.70 -8.58
CA ASN A 179 1.06 -3.54 -7.35
C ASN A 179 0.99 -2.10 -6.82
N MET A 180 2.08 -1.32 -6.85
CA MET A 180 2.06 0.04 -6.32
C MET A 180 1.27 0.99 -7.24
N GLY A 181 1.57 1.01 -8.55
CA GLY A 181 0.83 1.85 -9.51
C GLY A 181 -0.66 1.52 -9.52
N ASN A 182 -1.00 0.23 -9.57
CA ASN A 182 -2.38 -0.25 -9.53
C ASN A 182 -3.10 0.16 -8.24
N SER A 183 -2.49 -0.12 -7.09
CA SER A 183 -3.12 0.15 -5.78
C SER A 183 -3.29 1.63 -5.49
N LEU A 184 -2.28 2.46 -5.85
CA LEU A 184 -2.34 3.91 -5.68
C LEU A 184 -3.41 4.53 -6.57
N MET A 185 -3.54 4.09 -7.83
CA MET A 185 -4.61 4.54 -8.72
C MET A 185 -5.99 4.22 -8.16
N VAL A 186 -6.19 3.00 -7.64
CA VAL A 186 -7.44 2.60 -6.98
C VAL A 186 -7.69 3.44 -5.72
N ALA A 187 -6.69 3.61 -4.85
CA ALA A 187 -6.80 4.39 -3.62
C ALA A 187 -7.19 5.85 -3.90
N CYS A 188 -6.52 6.48 -4.86
CA CYS A 188 -6.83 7.86 -5.28
C CYS A 188 -8.25 7.97 -5.84
N SER A 189 -8.67 7.02 -6.69
CA SER A 189 -10.02 6.99 -7.25
C SER A 189 -11.09 6.88 -6.18
N LYS A 190 -10.89 6.00 -5.17
CA LYS A 190 -11.82 5.80 -4.05
C LYS A 190 -11.90 7.01 -3.12
N MET A 191 -10.78 7.74 -2.93
CA MET A 191 -10.72 8.84 -1.96
C MET A 191 -10.90 10.23 -2.59
N GLY A 192 -11.25 10.31 -3.88
CA GLY A 192 -11.49 11.58 -4.56
C GLY A 192 -10.22 12.41 -4.79
N MET A 193 -9.05 11.75 -4.92
CA MET A 193 -7.76 12.35 -5.23
C MET A 193 -7.51 12.34 -6.74
N ASN A 194 -6.72 13.27 -7.24
CA ASN A 194 -6.30 13.32 -8.63
C ASN A 194 -5.04 12.47 -8.81
N PHE A 195 -5.11 11.42 -9.59
CA PHE A 195 -3.99 10.52 -9.85
C PHE A 195 -3.37 10.77 -11.21
N ILE A 196 -2.05 10.90 -11.25
CA ILE A 196 -1.26 10.97 -12.49
C ILE A 196 -0.24 9.84 -12.46
N ALA A 197 -0.33 8.91 -13.42
CA ALA A 197 0.77 7.97 -13.71
C ALA A 197 1.72 8.65 -14.69
N CYS A 198 2.89 9.07 -14.21
CA CYS A 198 3.94 9.69 -14.99
C CYS A 198 5.02 8.65 -15.33
N ALA A 199 4.94 8.09 -16.54
CA ALA A 199 5.78 6.97 -16.98
C ALA A 199 5.82 6.93 -18.51
N PRO A 200 6.77 6.17 -19.12
CA PRO A 200 6.66 5.77 -20.52
C PRO A 200 5.34 5.04 -20.77
N LYS A 201 4.75 5.22 -21.95
CA LYS A 201 3.43 4.65 -22.31
C LYS A 201 3.33 3.14 -22.07
N GLU A 202 4.39 2.38 -22.34
CA GLU A 202 4.46 0.95 -22.11
C GLU A 202 4.44 0.53 -20.64
N PHE A 203 4.62 1.48 -19.71
CA PHE A 203 4.61 1.29 -18.27
C PHE A 203 3.33 1.84 -17.60
N PHE A 204 2.32 2.20 -18.38
CA PHE A 204 1.02 2.56 -17.85
C PHE A 204 0.27 1.35 -17.30
N PRO A 205 -0.64 1.53 -16.32
CA PRO A 205 -1.50 0.47 -15.82
C PRO A 205 -2.34 -0.16 -16.94
N ALA A 206 -2.80 -1.39 -16.73
CA ALA A 206 -3.68 -2.08 -17.67
C ALA A 206 -4.97 -1.26 -17.93
N GLU A 207 -5.36 -1.14 -19.20
CA GLU A 207 -6.52 -0.35 -19.64
C GLU A 207 -7.81 -0.76 -18.92
N SER A 208 -7.99 -2.07 -18.65
CA SER A 208 -9.15 -2.58 -17.90
C SER A 208 -9.26 -1.96 -16.51
N LEU A 209 -8.14 -1.89 -15.77
CA LEU A 209 -8.11 -1.30 -14.45
C LEU A 209 -8.28 0.23 -14.50
N VAL A 210 -7.67 0.89 -15.49
CA VAL A 210 -7.87 2.34 -15.72
C VAL A 210 -9.36 2.65 -15.93
N ASN A 211 -10.06 1.88 -16.77
CA ASN A 211 -11.48 2.07 -17.04
C ASN A 211 -12.36 1.83 -15.79
N GLU A 212 -12.03 0.82 -14.96
CA GLU A 212 -12.71 0.59 -13.69
C GLU A 212 -12.51 1.77 -12.74
N CYS A 213 -11.28 2.26 -12.60
CA CYS A 213 -10.96 3.42 -11.77
C CYS A 213 -11.61 4.72 -12.28
N LEU A 214 -11.71 4.93 -13.60
CA LEU A 214 -12.45 6.05 -14.19
C LEU A 214 -13.94 5.99 -13.84
N GLY A 215 -14.52 4.79 -13.77
CA GLY A 215 -15.89 4.58 -13.28
C GLY A 215 -16.06 5.07 -11.83
N ILE A 216 -15.16 4.65 -10.94
CA ILE A 216 -15.14 5.06 -9.53
C ILE A 216 -14.91 6.58 -9.40
N ALA A 217 -13.99 7.14 -10.20
CA ALA A 217 -13.64 8.55 -10.17
C ALA A 217 -14.82 9.47 -10.47
N LYS A 218 -15.75 9.06 -11.37
CA LYS A 218 -16.99 9.80 -11.64
C LYS A 218 -17.88 9.98 -10.41
N GLU A 219 -17.87 9.01 -9.50
CA GLU A 219 -18.70 9.06 -8.29
C GLU A 219 -18.03 9.85 -7.17
N THR A 220 -16.70 9.77 -7.06
CA THR A 220 -15.93 10.39 -5.97
C THR A 220 -15.45 11.81 -6.28
N GLY A 221 -15.42 12.18 -7.56
CA GLY A 221 -14.87 13.43 -8.06
C GLY A 221 -13.34 13.40 -8.25
N ALA A 222 -12.73 12.22 -8.27
CA ALA A 222 -11.32 12.02 -8.62
C ALA A 222 -11.08 12.24 -10.13
N THR A 223 -9.81 12.41 -10.50
CA THR A 223 -9.35 12.35 -11.90
C THR A 223 -8.23 11.34 -12.06
N ILE A 224 -8.11 10.75 -13.24
CA ILE A 224 -7.02 9.84 -13.59
C ILE A 224 -6.40 10.30 -14.89
N THR A 225 -5.11 10.50 -14.89
CA THR A 225 -4.32 10.92 -16.04
C THR A 225 -3.13 9.99 -16.24
N LEU A 226 -2.84 9.62 -17.48
CA LEU A 226 -1.63 8.91 -17.88
C LEU A 226 -0.80 9.89 -18.72
N SER A 227 0.46 10.10 -18.35
CA SER A 227 1.30 11.12 -18.97
C SER A 227 2.76 10.68 -19.08
N GLU A 228 3.39 11.03 -20.19
CA GLU A 228 4.85 10.86 -20.39
C GLU A 228 5.60 12.15 -20.07
N ASP A 229 4.90 13.28 -19.87
CA ASP A 229 5.49 14.59 -19.60
C ASP A 229 5.72 14.79 -18.09
N VAL A 230 6.97 14.64 -17.66
CA VAL A 230 7.38 14.83 -16.26
C VAL A 230 7.09 16.24 -15.76
N LYS A 231 7.40 17.26 -16.58
CA LYS A 231 7.29 18.66 -16.18
C LYS A 231 5.83 19.09 -15.98
N GLU A 232 4.96 18.71 -16.90
CA GLU A 232 3.53 19.03 -16.77
C GLU A 232 2.87 18.22 -15.65
N SER A 233 3.25 16.94 -15.51
CA SER A 233 2.69 16.05 -14.47
C SER A 233 3.02 16.53 -13.05
N THR A 234 4.20 17.07 -12.80
CA THR A 234 4.66 17.42 -11.45
C THR A 234 4.37 18.87 -11.05
N LYS A 235 4.02 19.74 -11.99
CA LYS A 235 3.84 21.20 -11.80
C LYS A 235 2.93 21.62 -10.64
N ASN A 236 1.89 20.87 -10.33
CA ASN A 236 0.95 21.18 -9.27
C ASN A 236 0.80 20.01 -8.29
N ALA A 237 1.78 19.12 -8.24
CA ALA A 237 1.74 17.97 -7.35
C ALA A 237 1.67 18.39 -5.88
N ASP A 238 0.85 17.70 -5.10
CA ASP A 238 0.86 17.73 -3.64
C ASP A 238 1.66 16.55 -3.09
N VAL A 239 1.68 15.43 -3.83
CA VAL A 239 2.43 14.22 -3.52
C VAL A 239 3.17 13.76 -4.76
N ILE A 240 4.47 13.48 -4.62
CA ILE A 240 5.27 12.75 -5.59
C ILE A 240 5.67 11.43 -4.96
N TYR A 241 5.29 10.33 -5.62
CA TYR A 241 5.52 8.97 -5.17
C TYR A 241 6.32 8.20 -6.22
N THR A 242 7.27 7.39 -5.77
CA THR A 242 7.96 6.43 -6.65
C THR A 242 8.18 5.10 -5.94
N ASP A 243 8.55 4.09 -6.69
CA ASP A 243 8.94 2.76 -6.20
C ASP A 243 10.15 2.27 -6.98
N ILE A 244 10.81 1.22 -6.50
CA ILE A 244 11.96 0.62 -7.18
C ILE A 244 11.59 0.24 -8.62
N TRP A 245 12.50 0.53 -9.56
CA TRP A 245 12.27 0.23 -10.98
C TRP A 245 12.40 -1.25 -11.29
N VAL A 246 13.19 -1.98 -10.51
CA VAL A 246 13.44 -3.40 -10.69
C VAL A 246 13.43 -4.12 -9.34
N SER A 247 12.67 -5.21 -9.26
CA SER A 247 12.63 -6.04 -8.06
C SER A 247 13.86 -6.95 -7.97
N MET A 248 14.29 -7.25 -6.75
CA MET A 248 15.36 -8.23 -6.53
C MET A 248 14.96 -9.60 -7.12
N GLY A 249 15.87 -10.20 -7.89
CA GLY A 249 15.67 -11.50 -8.52
C GLY A 249 15.18 -11.45 -9.96
N GLU A 250 14.88 -10.26 -10.51
CA GLU A 250 14.60 -10.12 -11.94
C GLU A 250 15.88 -10.26 -12.77
N PRO A 251 15.81 -10.81 -14.03
CA PRO A 251 16.95 -10.97 -14.91
C PRO A 251 17.66 -9.65 -15.24
N GLU A 252 18.96 -9.71 -15.53
CA GLU A 252 19.77 -8.51 -15.85
C GLU A 252 19.26 -7.74 -17.07
N GLU A 253 18.71 -8.44 -18.06
CA GLU A 253 18.15 -7.84 -19.27
C GLU A 253 16.99 -6.90 -18.94
N VAL A 254 16.19 -7.23 -17.93
CA VAL A 254 15.09 -6.39 -17.43
C VAL A 254 15.64 -5.11 -16.78
N TRP A 255 16.77 -5.20 -16.09
CA TRP A 255 17.44 -4.04 -15.49
C TRP A 255 17.88 -3.03 -16.54
N ASP A 256 18.57 -3.49 -17.59
CA ASP A 256 19.07 -2.62 -18.67
C ASP A 256 17.91 -1.86 -19.35
N GLU A 257 16.83 -2.55 -19.66
CA GLU A 257 15.65 -1.94 -20.29
C GLU A 257 14.98 -0.91 -19.38
N ARG A 258 14.69 -1.29 -18.14
CA ARG A 258 13.94 -0.40 -17.22
C ARG A 258 14.76 0.81 -16.80
N ILE A 259 16.06 0.65 -16.50
CA ILE A 259 16.91 1.79 -16.15
C ILE A 259 16.96 2.78 -17.31
N ASN A 260 17.20 2.33 -18.54
CA ASN A 260 17.28 3.20 -19.70
C ASN A 260 15.96 3.97 -19.95
N LYS A 261 14.81 3.31 -19.77
CA LYS A 261 13.50 3.91 -20.02
C LYS A 261 13.01 4.80 -18.86
N LEU A 262 13.36 4.46 -17.62
CA LEU A 262 12.86 5.14 -16.43
C LEU A 262 13.78 6.24 -15.90
N LEU A 263 15.04 6.29 -16.34
CA LEU A 263 15.98 7.33 -15.92
C LEU A 263 15.46 8.76 -16.12
N PRO A 264 14.72 9.11 -17.20
CA PRO A 264 14.07 10.41 -17.32
C PRO A 264 12.98 10.70 -16.28
N TYR A 265 12.49 9.67 -15.59
CA TYR A 265 11.44 9.74 -14.56
C TYR A 265 12.00 9.62 -13.13
N GLN A 266 13.32 9.74 -12.96
CA GLN A 266 13.94 9.78 -11.63
C GLN A 266 13.43 10.98 -10.84
N VAL A 267 13.02 10.76 -9.59
CA VAL A 267 12.65 11.86 -8.68
C VAL A 267 13.93 12.50 -8.14
N ASN A 268 14.20 13.71 -8.59
CA ASN A 268 15.37 14.52 -8.22
C ASN A 268 14.93 15.93 -7.79
N CYS A 269 15.88 16.78 -7.45
CA CYS A 269 15.58 18.14 -7.02
C CYS A 269 14.88 19.00 -8.08
N GLU A 270 15.14 18.79 -9.38
CA GLU A 270 14.44 19.49 -10.44
C GLU A 270 12.95 19.15 -10.45
N VAL A 271 12.63 17.86 -10.31
CA VAL A 271 11.25 17.35 -10.20
C VAL A 271 10.56 17.94 -8.97
N MET A 272 11.20 17.91 -7.80
CA MET A 272 10.63 18.46 -6.56
C MET A 272 10.44 19.98 -6.63
N ASN A 273 11.39 20.71 -7.21
CA ASN A 273 11.32 22.16 -7.37
C ASN A 273 10.26 22.61 -8.41
N ASN A 274 9.86 21.73 -9.31
CA ASN A 274 8.77 22.00 -10.26
C ASN A 274 7.38 21.87 -9.63
N ALA A 275 7.28 21.17 -8.50
CA ALA A 275 6.05 20.96 -7.74
C ALA A 275 5.78 22.13 -6.77
N LYS A 276 4.78 21.99 -5.91
CA LYS A 276 4.49 23.00 -4.88
C LYS A 276 5.54 22.95 -3.75
N ASP A 277 5.74 24.05 -3.05
CA ASP A 277 6.69 24.13 -1.94
C ASP A 277 6.36 23.13 -0.80
N GLU A 278 5.07 22.86 -0.58
CA GLU A 278 4.59 21.92 0.44
C GLU A 278 4.46 20.47 -0.06
N THR A 279 4.89 20.17 -1.29
CA THR A 279 4.85 18.82 -1.86
C THR A 279 5.62 17.84 -0.97
N ILE A 280 5.01 16.71 -0.66
CA ILE A 280 5.67 15.62 0.05
C ILE A 280 6.18 14.56 -0.92
N PHE A 281 7.36 13.99 -0.61
CA PHE A 281 7.93 12.85 -1.29
C PHE A 281 7.62 11.56 -0.50
N MET A 282 7.10 10.54 -1.19
CA MET A 282 6.74 9.24 -0.62
C MET A 282 7.36 8.07 -1.38
N HIS A 283 7.60 6.97 -0.67
CA HIS A 283 8.16 5.73 -1.21
C HIS A 283 7.92 4.56 -0.25
N CYS A 284 7.36 3.45 -0.74
CA CYS A 284 7.04 2.28 0.09
C CYS A 284 8.25 1.54 0.67
N LEU A 285 9.46 1.85 0.23
CA LEU A 285 10.72 1.21 0.60
C LEU A 285 10.79 -0.30 0.26
N PRO A 286 11.97 -0.86 -0.06
CA PRO A 286 13.30 -0.20 -0.04
C PRO A 286 13.49 0.76 -1.20
N SER A 287 14.53 1.60 -1.15
CA SER A 287 14.88 2.56 -2.19
C SER A 287 16.37 2.45 -2.55
N TYR A 288 16.67 2.67 -3.84
CA TYR A 288 18.05 2.69 -4.35
C TYR A 288 18.53 4.12 -4.55
N HIS A 289 18.62 4.88 -3.46
CA HIS A 289 18.97 6.30 -3.46
C HIS A 289 20.47 6.58 -3.20
N ASP A 290 21.25 5.56 -2.75
CA ASP A 290 22.66 5.71 -2.43
C ASP A 290 23.50 4.44 -2.70
N LEU A 291 24.82 4.52 -2.41
CA LEU A 291 25.79 3.43 -2.61
C LEU A 291 26.02 2.57 -1.37
N LYS A 292 25.23 2.72 -0.29
CA LYS A 292 25.47 1.98 0.96
C LYS A 292 24.96 0.54 0.91
N THR A 293 24.19 0.18 -0.12
CA THR A 293 23.69 -1.17 -0.32
C THR A 293 24.53 -1.95 -1.33
N THR A 294 24.52 -3.28 -1.25
CA THR A 294 25.19 -4.15 -2.24
C THR A 294 24.68 -3.90 -3.66
N ILE A 295 23.38 -3.68 -3.82
CA ILE A 295 22.75 -3.43 -5.11
C ILE A 295 23.13 -2.05 -5.63
N GLY A 296 23.09 -1.00 -4.79
CA GLY A 296 23.51 0.35 -5.19
C GLY A 296 24.95 0.37 -5.70
N LYS A 297 25.86 -0.39 -5.09
CA LYS A 297 27.26 -0.52 -5.57
C LYS A 297 27.32 -1.20 -6.94
N LYS A 298 26.60 -2.31 -7.15
CA LYS A 298 26.54 -3.01 -8.44
C LYS A 298 25.97 -2.12 -9.55
N VAL A 299 24.92 -1.35 -9.24
CA VAL A 299 24.33 -0.38 -10.18
C VAL A 299 25.35 0.69 -10.56
N CYS A 300 26.09 1.23 -9.60
CA CYS A 300 27.14 2.20 -9.88
C CYS A 300 28.27 1.60 -10.74
N GLU A 301 28.73 0.40 -10.43
CA GLU A 301 29.77 -0.31 -11.19
C GLU A 301 29.34 -0.58 -12.64
N LYS A 302 28.08 -0.97 -12.87
CA LYS A 302 27.57 -1.34 -14.20
C LYS A 302 27.09 -0.15 -15.01
N TYR A 303 26.37 0.80 -14.39
CA TYR A 303 25.66 1.88 -15.10
C TYR A 303 26.26 3.27 -14.84
N GLY A 304 27.19 3.42 -13.88
CA GLY A 304 27.73 4.71 -13.47
C GLY A 304 26.75 5.59 -12.70
N LEU A 305 25.63 5.02 -12.22
CA LEU A 305 24.57 5.74 -11.50
C LEU A 305 24.76 5.60 -9.99
N THR A 306 24.62 6.71 -9.26
CA THR A 306 24.71 6.73 -7.80
C THR A 306 23.36 6.56 -7.11
N ALA A 307 22.26 6.67 -7.85
CA ALA A 307 20.88 6.48 -7.43
C ALA A 307 20.02 6.03 -8.61
N LEU A 308 18.90 5.36 -8.37
CA LEU A 308 17.95 4.94 -9.40
C LEU A 308 16.69 5.81 -9.35
N GLU A 309 15.61 5.33 -8.73
CA GLU A 309 14.27 5.94 -8.78
C GLU A 309 14.19 7.30 -8.07
N VAL A 310 15.07 7.56 -7.11
CA VAL A 310 15.14 8.83 -6.39
C VAL A 310 16.58 9.14 -5.98
N THR A 311 16.96 10.43 -6.02
CA THR A 311 18.27 10.87 -5.54
C THR A 311 18.33 10.92 -4.01
N ASP A 312 19.54 10.74 -3.42
CA ASP A 312 19.74 10.79 -1.96
C ASP A 312 19.33 12.16 -1.38
N GLU A 313 19.55 13.24 -2.11
CA GLU A 313 19.17 14.59 -1.70
C GLU A 313 17.65 14.73 -1.50
N VAL A 314 16.83 14.17 -2.39
CA VAL A 314 15.36 14.15 -2.22
C VAL A 314 14.96 13.20 -1.10
N PHE A 315 15.55 11.99 -1.10
CA PHE A 315 15.23 10.95 -0.12
C PHE A 315 15.48 11.40 1.33
N GLN A 316 16.58 12.14 1.59
CA GLN A 316 16.93 12.70 2.89
C GLN A 316 16.37 14.12 3.10
N GLY A 317 15.72 14.69 2.09
CA GLY A 317 15.22 16.06 2.08
C GLY A 317 14.07 16.30 3.04
N LYS A 318 13.78 17.57 3.31
CA LYS A 318 12.72 17.98 4.25
C LYS A 318 11.29 17.57 3.81
N GLN A 319 11.08 17.40 2.51
CA GLN A 319 9.81 17.01 1.92
C GLN A 319 9.60 15.49 1.96
N SER A 320 10.64 14.72 2.29
CA SER A 320 10.55 13.26 2.39
C SER A 320 9.83 12.85 3.66
N VAL A 321 8.79 12.01 3.52
CA VAL A 321 8.00 11.47 4.62
C VAL A 321 8.02 9.94 4.66
N VAL A 322 8.99 9.32 3.98
CA VAL A 322 9.10 7.87 3.78
C VAL A 322 9.16 7.07 5.09
N PHE A 323 9.74 7.63 6.15
CA PHE A 323 9.81 6.95 7.46
C PHE A 323 8.52 7.08 8.25
N ASP A 324 7.80 8.21 8.15
CA ASP A 324 6.45 8.36 8.71
C ASP A 324 5.47 7.41 8.01
N GLU A 325 5.58 7.28 6.69
CA GLU A 325 4.85 6.31 5.87
C GLU A 325 5.12 4.87 6.32
N ALA A 326 6.41 4.51 6.52
CA ALA A 326 6.81 3.20 7.01
C ALA A 326 6.28 2.92 8.43
N GLU A 327 6.28 3.89 9.35
CA GLU A 327 5.66 3.77 10.67
C GLU A 327 4.15 3.50 10.54
N ASN A 328 3.46 4.23 9.67
CA ASN A 328 2.03 4.12 9.47
C ASN A 328 1.58 2.73 8.96
N ARG A 329 2.49 1.93 8.37
CA ARG A 329 2.23 0.52 8.03
C ARG A 329 1.75 -0.31 9.21
N MET A 330 2.39 -0.15 10.37
CA MET A 330 2.00 -0.87 11.59
C MET A 330 0.60 -0.44 12.05
N HIS A 331 0.30 0.85 12.00
CA HIS A 331 -1.00 1.38 12.45
C HIS A 331 -2.15 1.00 11.51
N SER A 332 -1.91 1.05 10.19
CA SER A 332 -2.88 0.61 9.18
C SER A 332 -3.19 -0.89 9.30
N ILE A 333 -2.17 -1.73 9.50
CA ILE A 333 -2.31 -3.17 9.70
C ILE A 333 -3.10 -3.47 10.99
N LYS A 334 -2.83 -2.75 12.10
CA LYS A 334 -3.65 -2.87 13.32
C LYS A 334 -5.12 -2.58 13.06
N ALA A 335 -5.41 -1.53 12.30
CA ALA A 335 -6.79 -1.16 11.97
C ALA A 335 -7.47 -2.24 11.13
N ILE A 336 -6.80 -2.76 10.11
CA ILE A 336 -7.33 -3.83 9.25
C ILE A 336 -7.60 -5.10 10.07
N ILE A 337 -6.65 -5.55 10.87
CA ILE A 337 -6.80 -6.75 11.72
C ILE A 337 -7.96 -6.52 12.72
N LEU A 338 -7.98 -5.41 13.43
CA LEU A 338 -9.02 -5.13 14.43
C LEU A 338 -10.41 -5.03 13.81
N ALA A 339 -10.56 -4.38 12.66
CA ALA A 339 -11.83 -4.23 11.96
C ALA A 339 -12.38 -5.57 11.45
N THR A 340 -11.51 -6.50 11.06
CA THR A 340 -11.91 -7.78 10.45
C THR A 340 -12.00 -8.93 11.44
N LEU A 341 -11.26 -8.90 12.56
CA LEU A 341 -11.31 -9.92 13.63
C LEU A 341 -12.07 -9.46 14.88
N GLY A 342 -12.27 -8.16 15.06
CA GLY A 342 -12.93 -7.60 16.26
C GLY A 342 -14.39 -8.00 16.40
N ASN A 343 -14.92 -7.81 17.60
CA ASN A 343 -16.32 -8.05 17.92
C ASN A 343 -17.21 -6.86 17.54
#